data_f0d6fec0573f255c68cdde408662c489
#
_entry.id   f0d6fec0573f255c68cdde408662c489
#
_cell.length_a   1.000
_cell.length_b   1.000
_cell.length_c   1.000
_cell.angle_alpha   90.00
_cell.angle_beta   90.00
_cell.angle_gamma   90.00
#
_symmetry.space_group_name_H-M   'P 1'
#
loop_
_entity.id
_entity.type
_entity.pdbx_description
1 polymer ?
#
loop_
_entity_poly.entity_id
_entity_poly.type
_entity_poly.pdbx_seq_one_letter_code
_entity_poly.pdbx_strand_id
1 'polypeptide(L)'
;MYLVGADHPNKQRVVTLVPQLLSARERLVTSAETFQEIVHRYLALNDRTHLDAAYEALDALVAHVADVTRADVDETRSLSGRYPSLSSRDCLHVAVMTRLGCSRIWSYDRGFEVVPRLQRVH
;
A
#
# COMPACT_ATOMS: atom_id res chain seq x y z
N MET A 1 -0.05 0.40 4.34
CA MET A 1 0.42 1.19 3.38
C MET A 1 1.28 0.65 2.29
N TYR A 2 1.83 1.47 1.48
CA TYR A 2 2.46 1.06 0.27
C TYR A 2 3.95 1.03 0.36
N LEU A 3 4.53 -0.15 0.29
CA LEU A 3 5.96 -0.34 0.10
C LEU A 3 6.25 -1.00 -1.24
N VAL A 4 5.20 -1.24 -2.00
CA VAL A 4 5.26 -1.97 -3.26
C VAL A 4 5.74 -1.04 -4.36
N GLY A 5 6.44 -1.57 -5.33
CA GLY A 5 7.02 -0.79 -6.39
C GLY A 5 8.32 -0.11 -6.01
N ALA A 6 8.94 -0.59 -4.96
CA ALA A 6 10.16 -0.02 -4.41
C ALA A 6 11.37 -0.14 -5.33
N ASP A 7 11.26 -0.80 -6.45
CA ASP A 7 12.33 -0.90 -7.43
C ASP A 7 12.39 0.30 -8.38
N HIS A 8 11.66 1.36 -8.09
CA HIS A 8 11.79 2.59 -8.86
C HIS A 8 12.71 3.60 -8.15
N PRO A 9 12.96 4.78 -8.74
CA PRO A 9 14.00 5.71 -8.26
C PRO A 9 13.87 6.14 -6.80
N ASN A 10 12.70 5.98 -6.19
CA ASN A 10 12.48 6.38 -4.81
C ASN A 10 12.87 5.33 -3.78
N LYS A 11 13.47 4.22 -4.21
CA LYS A 11 13.82 3.12 -3.32
C LYS A 11 14.70 3.55 -2.16
N GLN A 12 15.67 4.44 -2.39
CA GLN A 12 16.55 4.91 -1.33
C GLN A 12 15.81 5.74 -0.29
N ARG A 13 14.81 6.53 -0.70
CA ARG A 13 13.98 7.26 0.25
C ARG A 13 13.17 6.32 1.12
N VAL A 14 12.65 5.24 0.54
CA VAL A 14 11.94 4.21 1.30
C VAL A 14 12.87 3.62 2.35
N VAL A 15 14.08 3.23 1.96
CA VAL A 15 15.06 2.65 2.89
C VAL A 15 15.43 3.62 4.01
N THR A 16 15.51 4.92 3.73
CA THR A 16 15.81 5.93 4.75
C THR A 16 14.63 6.19 5.66
N LEU A 17 13.42 6.24 5.10
CA LEU A 17 12.22 6.59 5.85
C LEU A 17 11.78 5.50 6.83
N VAL A 18 11.94 4.22 6.46
CA VAL A 18 11.52 3.09 7.31
C VAL A 18 12.14 3.15 8.70
N PRO A 19 13.46 3.31 8.87
CA PRO A 19 14.04 3.41 10.22
C PRO A 19 13.49 4.58 11.01
N GLN A 20 13.21 5.71 10.36
CA GLN A 20 12.64 6.88 11.03
C GLN A 20 11.24 6.61 11.55
N LEU A 21 10.40 5.95 10.74
CA LEU A 21 9.05 5.59 11.15
C LEU A 21 9.06 4.60 12.30
N LEU A 22 9.93 3.60 12.24
CA LEU A 22 10.06 2.60 13.30
C LEU A 22 10.59 3.22 14.59
N SER A 23 11.54 4.15 14.50
CA SER A 23 12.06 4.88 15.67
C SER A 23 10.99 5.69 16.34
N ALA A 24 10.06 6.26 15.57
CA ALA A 24 8.94 7.03 16.10
C ALA A 24 7.81 6.12 16.60
N ARG A 25 8.03 4.80 16.63
CA ARG A 25 7.05 3.78 17.01
C ARG A 25 5.83 3.76 16.10
N GLU A 26 6.01 4.19 14.87
CA GLU A 26 4.96 4.08 13.87
C GLU A 26 4.75 2.61 13.50
N ARG A 27 3.50 2.21 13.36
CA ARG A 27 3.16 0.85 12.95
C ARG A 27 2.81 0.85 11.46
N LEU A 28 3.54 0.09 10.69
CA LEU A 28 3.23 -0.08 9.28
C LEU A 28 2.20 -1.20 9.13
N VAL A 29 1.10 -0.86 8.49
CA VAL A 29 -0.03 -1.77 8.26
C VAL A 29 -0.29 -1.81 6.76
N THR A 30 -0.60 -2.98 6.25
CA THR A 30 -0.98 -3.14 4.86
C THR A 30 -2.14 -4.13 4.75
N SER A 31 -2.57 -4.42 3.53
CA SER A 31 -3.62 -5.40 3.28
C SER A 31 -3.10 -6.57 2.46
N ALA A 32 -3.87 -7.64 2.43
CA ALA A 32 -3.60 -8.80 1.60
C ALA A 32 -3.47 -8.42 0.11
N GLU A 33 -4.17 -7.37 -0.33
CA GLU A 33 -4.08 -6.90 -1.72
C GLU A 33 -2.67 -6.43 -2.08
N THR A 34 -1.94 -5.83 -1.14
CA THR A 34 -0.56 -5.41 -1.38
C THR A 34 0.33 -6.61 -1.70
N PHE A 35 0.15 -7.71 -0.98
CA PHE A 35 0.87 -8.94 -1.27
C PHE A 35 0.48 -9.52 -2.64
N GLN A 36 -0.80 -9.46 -2.99
CA GLN A 36 -1.25 -9.91 -4.31
C GLN A 36 -0.66 -9.05 -5.43
N GLU A 37 -0.51 -7.76 -5.22
CA GLU A 37 0.13 -6.87 -6.19
C GLU A 37 1.59 -7.27 -6.44
N ILE A 38 2.31 -7.67 -5.40
CA ILE A 38 3.68 -8.17 -5.53
C ILE A 38 3.69 -9.42 -6.40
N VAL A 39 2.83 -10.38 -6.12
CA VAL A 39 2.72 -11.61 -6.90
C VAL A 39 2.43 -11.30 -8.36
N HIS A 40 1.43 -10.46 -8.60
CA HIS A 40 1.02 -10.08 -9.94
C HIS A 40 2.16 -9.45 -10.74
N ARG A 41 2.86 -8.50 -10.11
CA ARG A 41 3.92 -7.75 -10.75
C ARG A 41 5.09 -8.65 -11.17
N TYR A 42 5.60 -9.43 -10.22
CA TYR A 42 6.80 -10.23 -10.48
C TYR A 42 6.52 -11.44 -11.37
N LEU A 43 5.32 -12.01 -11.33
CA LEU A 43 4.93 -13.04 -12.30
C LEU A 43 4.82 -12.46 -13.70
N ALA A 44 4.30 -11.24 -13.85
CA ALA A 44 4.25 -10.57 -15.15
C ALA A 44 5.65 -10.30 -15.71
N LEU A 45 6.63 -10.07 -14.85
CA LEU A 45 8.04 -9.89 -15.22
C LEU A 45 8.79 -11.21 -15.36
N ASN A 46 8.14 -12.34 -15.08
CA ASN A 46 8.77 -13.67 -15.05
C ASN A 46 9.99 -13.72 -14.14
N ASP A 47 9.86 -13.11 -12.95
CA ASP A 47 10.97 -12.93 -12.00
C ASP A 47 10.62 -13.53 -10.65
N ARG A 48 10.70 -14.85 -10.56
CA ARG A 48 10.37 -15.59 -9.35
C ARG A 48 11.33 -15.30 -8.19
N THR A 49 12.59 -15.11 -8.49
CA THR A 49 13.60 -14.87 -7.46
C THR A 49 13.34 -13.58 -6.70
N HIS A 50 13.05 -12.49 -7.42
CA HIS A 50 12.74 -11.22 -6.77
C HIS A 50 11.34 -11.22 -6.15
N LEU A 51 10.42 -12.03 -6.67
CA LEU A 51 9.10 -12.19 -6.04
C LEU A 51 9.26 -12.66 -4.59
N ASP A 52 9.98 -13.74 -4.36
CA ASP A 52 10.11 -14.29 -3.03
C ASP A 52 10.82 -13.30 -2.08
N ALA A 53 11.85 -12.64 -2.57
CA ALA A 53 12.56 -11.64 -1.78
C ALA A 53 11.67 -10.45 -1.40
N ALA A 54 10.90 -9.92 -2.35
CA ALA A 54 10.01 -8.80 -2.11
C ALA A 54 8.88 -9.17 -1.15
N TYR A 55 8.31 -10.36 -1.33
CA TYR A 55 7.23 -10.86 -0.48
C TYR A 55 7.69 -11.00 0.97
N GLU A 56 8.83 -11.62 1.18
CA GLU A 56 9.40 -11.82 2.52
C GLU A 56 9.80 -10.49 3.16
N ALA A 57 10.35 -9.57 2.38
CA ALA A 57 10.73 -8.25 2.89
C ALA A 57 9.52 -7.47 3.38
N LEU A 58 8.42 -7.50 2.63
CA LEU A 58 7.19 -6.82 3.05
C LEU A 58 6.63 -7.48 4.31
N ASP A 59 6.60 -8.80 4.35
CA ASP A 59 6.08 -9.54 5.51
C ASP A 59 6.87 -9.22 6.79
N ALA A 60 8.18 -9.09 6.67
CA ALA A 60 9.04 -8.75 7.81
C ALA A 60 8.85 -7.31 8.28
N LEU A 61 8.44 -6.43 7.40
CA LEU A 61 8.38 -5.00 7.68
C LEU A 61 7.05 -4.57 8.32
N VAL A 62 5.93 -5.18 7.91
CA VAL A 62 4.62 -4.74 8.37
C VAL A 62 4.24 -5.36 9.70
N ALA A 63 3.60 -4.56 10.55
CA ALA A 63 3.12 -5.02 11.86
C ALA A 63 1.82 -5.80 11.75
N HIS A 64 1.02 -5.52 10.75
CA HIS A 64 -0.30 -6.14 10.56
C HIS A 64 -0.66 -6.18 9.09
N VAL A 65 -1.25 -7.29 8.67
CA VAL A 65 -1.78 -7.45 7.31
C VAL A 65 -3.29 -7.64 7.44
N ALA A 66 -4.05 -6.68 6.93
CA ALA A 66 -5.50 -6.74 6.99
C ALA A 66 -6.06 -7.61 5.86
N ASP A 67 -7.10 -8.37 6.18
CA ASP A 67 -7.87 -9.06 5.15
C ASP A 67 -8.62 -8.03 4.31
N VAL A 68 -8.87 -8.36 3.05
CA VAL A 68 -9.77 -7.60 2.19
C VAL A 68 -11.14 -8.26 2.27
N THR A 69 -12.14 -7.49 2.67
CA THR A 69 -13.49 -8.01 2.88
C THR A 69 -14.39 -7.64 1.71
N ARG A 70 -15.56 -8.28 1.64
CA ARG A 70 -16.59 -7.89 0.66
C ARG A 70 -17.01 -6.45 0.87
N ALA A 71 -17.12 -6.00 2.12
CA ALA A 71 -17.47 -4.62 2.42
C ALA A 71 -16.44 -3.63 1.89
N ASP A 72 -15.15 -3.99 1.92
CA ASP A 72 -14.10 -3.15 1.33
C ASP A 72 -14.27 -3.01 -0.17
N VAL A 73 -14.65 -4.07 -0.85
CA VAL A 73 -14.91 -4.03 -2.30
C VAL A 73 -16.14 -3.19 -2.61
N ASP A 74 -17.19 -3.31 -1.81
CA ASP A 74 -18.40 -2.49 -1.97
C ASP A 74 -18.07 -1.00 -1.79
N GLU A 75 -17.25 -0.67 -0.79
CA GLU A 75 -16.78 0.71 -0.59
C GLU A 75 -15.90 1.19 -1.74
N THR A 76 -15.07 0.30 -2.30
CA THR A 76 -14.28 0.61 -3.48
C THR A 76 -15.16 1.10 -4.62
N ARG A 77 -16.29 0.45 -4.83
CA ARG A 77 -17.26 0.86 -5.85
C ARG A 77 -17.76 2.30 -5.62
N SER A 78 -18.08 2.65 -4.37
CA SER A 78 -18.51 4.00 -4.02
C SER A 78 -17.39 5.02 -4.22
N LEU A 79 -16.19 4.69 -3.76
CA LEU A 79 -15.03 5.58 -3.89
C LEU A 79 -14.66 5.85 -5.34
N SER A 80 -14.83 4.87 -6.23
CA SER A 80 -14.51 5.05 -7.65
C SER A 80 -15.37 6.12 -8.31
N GLY A 81 -16.61 6.30 -7.86
CA GLY A 81 -17.47 7.38 -8.33
C GLY A 81 -17.09 8.73 -7.76
N ARG A 82 -16.57 8.75 -6.53
CA ARG A 82 -16.19 9.97 -5.84
C ARG A 82 -14.81 10.48 -6.27
N TYR A 83 -13.91 9.56 -6.57
CA TYR A 83 -12.51 9.86 -6.94
C TYR A 83 -12.15 9.18 -8.27
N PRO A 84 -12.70 9.67 -9.40
CA PRO A 84 -12.51 8.98 -10.68
C PRO A 84 -11.06 8.95 -11.18
N SER A 85 -10.17 9.75 -10.61
CA SER A 85 -8.75 9.71 -10.94
C SER A 85 -8.00 8.53 -10.30
N LEU A 86 -8.58 7.88 -9.31
CA LEU A 86 -7.97 6.73 -8.66
C LEU A 86 -8.30 5.44 -9.40
N SER A 87 -7.33 4.53 -9.48
CA SER A 87 -7.56 3.18 -9.97
C SER A 87 -8.43 2.40 -8.99
N SER A 88 -8.99 1.28 -9.44
CA SER A 88 -9.78 0.42 -8.55
C SER A 88 -8.93 -0.10 -7.39
N ARG A 89 -7.67 -0.41 -7.64
CA ARG A 89 -6.76 -0.88 -6.57
C ARG A 89 -6.49 0.20 -5.54
N ASP A 90 -6.29 1.44 -6.00
CA ASP A 90 -6.08 2.57 -5.08
C ASP A 90 -7.33 2.83 -4.24
N CYS A 91 -8.51 2.76 -4.85
CA CYS A 91 -9.77 2.87 -4.10
C CYS A 91 -9.90 1.75 -3.06
N LEU A 92 -9.48 0.54 -3.39
CA LEU A 92 -9.51 -0.57 -2.45
C LEU A 92 -8.60 -0.30 -1.25
N HIS A 93 -7.41 0.22 -1.49
CA HIS A 93 -6.51 0.58 -0.39
C HIS A 93 -7.10 1.67 0.49
N VAL A 94 -7.75 2.66 -0.09
CA VAL A 94 -8.44 3.72 0.68
C VAL A 94 -9.57 3.11 1.52
N ALA A 95 -10.34 2.19 0.96
CA ALA A 95 -11.42 1.51 1.68
C ALA A 95 -10.90 0.75 2.91
N VAL A 96 -9.85 -0.04 2.73
CA VAL A 96 -9.24 -0.80 3.82
C VAL A 96 -8.67 0.14 4.88
N MET A 97 -7.94 1.17 4.48
CA MET A 97 -7.37 2.15 5.40
C MET A 97 -8.46 2.84 6.22
N THR A 98 -9.56 3.22 5.59
CA THR A 98 -10.68 3.86 6.28
C THR A 98 -11.26 2.94 7.35
N ARG A 99 -11.47 1.67 6.99
CA ARG A 99 -11.97 0.68 7.94
C ARG A 99 -11.02 0.49 9.12
N LEU A 100 -9.72 0.53 8.88
CA LEU A 100 -8.71 0.35 9.93
C LEU A 100 -8.44 1.62 10.73
N GLY A 101 -9.04 2.75 10.36
CA GLY A 101 -8.78 4.02 11.02
C GLY A 101 -7.43 4.64 10.68
N CYS A 102 -6.82 4.23 9.57
CA CYS A 102 -5.54 4.78 9.13
C CYS A 102 -5.78 6.04 8.31
N SER A 103 -5.09 7.13 8.65
CA SER A 103 -5.19 8.40 7.94
C SER A 103 -3.91 8.79 7.19
N ARG A 104 -2.83 8.04 7.39
CA ARG A 104 -1.55 8.31 6.74
C ARG A 104 -1.19 7.15 5.84
N ILE A 105 -0.83 7.48 4.59
CA ILE A 105 -0.40 6.49 3.61
C ILE A 105 1.05 6.76 3.21
N TRP A 106 1.87 5.74 3.27
CA TRP A 106 3.23 5.81 2.79
C TRP A 106 3.25 5.36 1.33
N SER A 107 3.24 6.35 0.45
CA SER A 107 3.20 6.12 -0.99
C SER A 107 3.84 7.29 -1.72
N TYR A 108 4.48 7.00 -2.83
CA TYR A 108 4.97 8.02 -3.75
C TYR A 108 3.92 8.44 -4.78
N ASP A 109 2.77 7.79 -4.80
CA ASP A 109 1.69 8.12 -5.70
C ASP A 109 0.88 9.31 -5.17
N ARG A 110 1.01 10.45 -5.82
CA ARG A 110 0.28 11.66 -5.47
C ARG A 110 -1.22 11.57 -5.73
N GLY A 111 -1.66 10.55 -6.48
CA GLY A 111 -3.08 10.33 -6.71
C GLY A 111 -3.90 10.28 -5.44
N PHE A 112 -3.31 9.79 -4.33
CA PHE A 112 -4.00 9.73 -3.04
C PHE A 112 -4.28 11.09 -2.42
N GLU A 113 -3.66 12.16 -2.89
CA GLU A 113 -3.90 13.50 -2.36
C GLU A 113 -5.32 14.01 -2.64
N VAL A 114 -6.04 13.40 -3.59
CA VAL A 114 -7.43 13.76 -3.85
C VAL A 114 -8.38 13.33 -2.72
N VAL A 115 -7.93 12.48 -1.82
CA VAL A 115 -8.73 11.99 -0.69
C VAL A 115 -8.44 12.87 0.53
N PRO A 116 -9.37 13.73 0.96
CA PRO A 116 -9.09 14.78 1.96
C PRO A 116 -8.62 14.26 3.31
N ARG A 117 -9.02 13.03 3.68
CA ARG A 117 -8.70 12.45 4.98
C ARG A 117 -7.35 11.75 5.03
N LEU A 118 -6.68 11.62 3.88
CA LEU A 118 -5.39 10.93 3.81
C LEU A 118 -4.25 11.92 3.78
N GLN A 119 -3.25 11.67 4.59
CA GLN A 119 -1.99 12.36 4.57
C GLN A 119 -0.93 11.45 3.97
N ARG A 120 -0.37 11.88 2.84
CA ARG A 120 0.69 11.12 2.19
C ARG A 120 2.02 11.39 2.89
N VAL A 121 2.69 10.30 3.28
CA VAL A 121 4.02 10.34 3.90
C VAL A 121 5.03 9.74 2.93
N HIS A 122 6.18 10.38 2.79
CA HIS A 122 7.22 9.90 1.89
C HIS A 122 8.63 10.31 2.30
#